data_3fa7bd6fb549f6dad773f1007f4cf423
#
_entry.id   3fa7bd6fb549f6dad773f1007f4cf423
#
_cell.length_a   1.000
_cell.length_b   1.000
_cell.length_c   1.000
_cell.angle_alpha   90.00
_cell.angle_beta   90.00
_cell.angle_gamma   90.00
#
_symmetry.space_group_name_H-M   'P 1'
#
loop_
_entity.id
_entity.type
_entity.pdbx_description
1 polymer ?
#
loop_
_entity_poly.entity_id
_entity_poly.type
_entity_poly.pdbx_seq_one_letter_code
_entity_poly.pdbx_strand_id
1 'polypeptide(L)'
;ARIYIGHDAAHVTEGVSAVVYSTAVKSTNPELAVARERRIPLVRRAEMLAELMRLQFSIGVGGTHGKTTTTSMVAALLDAGSLDPTVVNGGIINAYGTNAKVGEGDWMVVEADESDGSFLRLKCTVAIITNIDPEHLDHYGDFDAVKKAFGDFIEDIPFYGFGVVCLDHPEVQKLAAQIDNRRLVTYGLNPQAMVRADNVRMDPDGSRFDVVIQGQGMAALGEPARIENLHLPMAGWHNVSNALAAIAVAREIGVDDDAIRTGLAGFGGVKRRFTTTGVAHGVRVIDDYGHHPVEIAAVLKAARQVVQNADNTGRVIAVVQPHRYTRLRDLMEDFSTCFSDADSVLVADVYPAGEQPIEGVDKHALVEGVRRYGHRHVAALENAAVLPRVIKDEAKPGDLVVLLGAGDITSWAYALPAQLEALA
;
A
#
# COMPACT_ATOMS: atom_id res chain seq x y z
N ALA A 1 22.73 13.05 13.80
CA ALA A 1 23.34 11.85 13.18
C ALA A 1 24.42 12.27 12.18
N ARG A 2 25.47 11.44 11.98
CA ARG A 2 26.44 11.60 10.91
C ARG A 2 26.00 10.74 9.74
N ILE A 3 26.03 11.30 8.52
CA ILE A 3 25.67 10.60 7.28
C ILE A 3 26.93 10.44 6.46
N TYR A 4 27.16 9.23 5.97
CA TYR A 4 28.27 8.89 5.05
C TYR A 4 27.68 8.42 3.72
N ILE A 5 28.35 8.76 2.63
CA ILE A 5 28.00 8.29 1.29
C ILE A 5 28.91 7.13 0.92
N GLY A 6 28.32 6.03 0.50
CA GLY A 6 29.03 4.78 0.19
C GLY A 6 29.24 3.90 1.44
N HIS A 7 30.11 2.90 1.33
CA HIS A 7 30.39 1.92 2.36
C HIS A 7 31.90 1.84 2.61
N ASP A 8 32.32 2.10 3.86
CA ASP A 8 33.72 2.04 4.29
C ASP A 8 33.81 1.51 5.73
N ALA A 9 34.81 0.68 5.99
CA ALA A 9 35.12 0.15 7.32
C ALA A 9 35.32 1.27 8.37
N ALA A 10 35.85 2.43 7.95
CA ALA A 10 36.07 3.58 8.81
C ALA A 10 34.77 4.24 9.34
N HIS A 11 33.61 3.95 8.73
CA HIS A 11 32.32 4.43 9.24
C HIS A 11 31.94 3.77 10.57
N VAL A 12 32.43 2.57 10.85
CA VAL A 12 32.26 1.89 12.15
C VAL A 12 33.32 2.41 13.12
N THR A 13 33.03 3.58 13.72
CA THR A 13 33.94 4.27 14.63
C THR A 13 34.00 3.62 16.01
N GLU A 14 34.92 4.08 16.87
CA GLU A 14 34.95 3.70 18.27
C GLU A 14 33.66 4.16 18.97
N GLY A 15 33.12 3.32 19.88
CA GLY A 15 31.87 3.60 20.60
C GLY A 15 30.59 3.11 19.90
N VAL A 16 30.70 2.50 18.70
CA VAL A 16 29.56 1.82 18.05
C VAL A 16 29.21 0.57 18.83
N SER A 17 27.99 0.51 19.38
CA SER A 17 27.49 -0.63 20.19
C SER A 17 26.81 -1.71 19.37
N ALA A 18 26.25 -1.38 18.22
CA ALA A 18 25.63 -2.32 17.28
C ALA A 18 25.64 -1.75 15.86
N VAL A 19 25.69 -2.61 14.85
CA VAL A 19 25.53 -2.25 13.44
C VAL A 19 24.20 -2.81 12.94
N VAL A 20 23.28 -1.92 12.59
CA VAL A 20 21.96 -2.28 12.04
C VAL A 20 22.04 -2.28 10.52
N TYR A 21 21.61 -3.35 9.87
CA TYR A 21 21.69 -3.50 8.42
C TYR A 21 20.41 -4.03 7.79
N SER A 22 20.17 -3.65 6.52
CA SER A 22 19.10 -4.21 5.68
C SER A 22 19.53 -5.54 5.08
N THR A 23 18.57 -6.43 4.83
CA THR A 23 18.77 -7.71 4.11
C THR A 23 19.33 -7.52 2.68
N ALA A 24 19.12 -6.34 2.08
CA ALA A 24 19.69 -5.96 0.79
C ALA A 24 21.23 -5.77 0.83
N VAL A 25 21.82 -5.59 2.00
CA VAL A 25 23.27 -5.38 2.17
C VAL A 25 23.98 -6.73 2.10
N LYS A 26 24.91 -6.87 1.13
CA LYS A 26 25.66 -8.11 0.92
C LYS A 26 26.60 -8.40 2.10
N SER A 27 26.84 -9.68 2.38
CA SER A 27 27.71 -10.14 3.48
C SER A 27 29.17 -9.67 3.35
N THR A 28 29.58 -9.28 2.14
CA THR A 28 30.92 -8.74 1.81
C THR A 28 31.06 -7.24 2.09
N ASN A 29 30.03 -6.57 2.60
CA ASN A 29 30.08 -5.15 2.93
C ASN A 29 31.19 -4.86 3.96
N PRO A 30 32.07 -3.85 3.74
CA PRO A 30 33.22 -3.58 4.60
C PRO A 30 32.82 -3.18 6.03
N GLU A 31 31.67 -2.50 6.23
CA GLU A 31 31.17 -2.14 7.54
C GLU A 31 30.73 -3.39 8.32
N LEU A 32 30.10 -4.37 7.67
CA LEU A 32 29.74 -5.65 8.29
C LEU A 32 31.00 -6.50 8.60
N ALA A 33 32.02 -6.43 7.74
CA ALA A 33 33.26 -7.16 7.94
C ALA A 33 34.01 -6.67 9.19
N VAL A 34 34.21 -5.35 9.31
CA VAL A 34 34.90 -4.75 10.48
C VAL A 34 34.08 -4.92 11.77
N ALA A 35 32.75 -4.88 11.69
CA ALA A 35 31.91 -5.14 12.86
C ALA A 35 32.09 -6.57 13.38
N ARG A 36 32.19 -7.59 12.48
CA ARG A 36 32.52 -8.97 12.87
C ARG A 36 33.89 -9.10 13.51
N GLU A 37 34.90 -8.46 12.90
CA GLU A 37 36.27 -8.45 13.42
C GLU A 37 36.34 -7.87 14.84
N ARG A 38 35.62 -6.76 15.06
CA ARG A 38 35.56 -6.08 16.37
C ARG A 38 34.55 -6.68 17.33
N ARG A 39 33.85 -7.75 16.94
CA ARG A 39 32.79 -8.41 17.72
C ARG A 39 31.65 -7.47 18.12
N ILE A 40 31.33 -6.50 17.26
CA ILE A 40 30.18 -5.61 17.42
C ILE A 40 28.93 -6.37 16.93
N PRO A 41 27.85 -6.41 17.68
CA PRO A 41 26.60 -7.07 17.27
C PRO A 41 26.10 -6.56 15.90
N LEU A 42 25.76 -7.50 15.03
CA LEU A 42 25.11 -7.24 13.75
C LEU A 42 23.63 -7.54 13.90
N VAL A 43 22.79 -6.53 13.77
CA VAL A 43 21.35 -6.61 14.00
C VAL A 43 20.61 -6.32 12.69
N ARG A 44 19.71 -7.19 12.29
CA ARG A 44 18.85 -6.92 11.13
C ARG A 44 17.90 -5.76 11.44
N ARG A 45 17.56 -4.97 10.41
CA ARG A 45 16.63 -3.84 10.55
C ARG A 45 15.32 -4.23 11.22
N ALA A 46 14.72 -5.35 10.82
CA ALA A 46 13.47 -5.84 11.41
C ALA A 46 13.62 -6.26 12.89
N GLU A 47 14.78 -6.81 13.27
CA GLU A 47 15.08 -7.16 14.67
C GLU A 47 15.21 -5.91 15.53
N MET A 48 15.91 -4.88 15.05
CA MET A 48 16.00 -3.60 15.76
C MET A 48 14.64 -2.92 15.86
N LEU A 49 13.84 -2.95 14.80
CA LEU A 49 12.48 -2.41 14.82
C LEU A 49 11.61 -3.15 15.86
N ALA A 50 11.68 -4.47 15.92
CA ALA A 50 10.96 -5.26 16.92
C ALA A 50 11.37 -4.90 18.36
N GLU A 51 12.65 -4.64 18.62
CA GLU A 51 13.10 -4.19 19.95
C GLU A 51 12.60 -2.77 20.28
N LEU A 52 12.55 -1.86 19.31
CA LEU A 52 11.96 -0.53 19.52
C LEU A 52 10.44 -0.61 19.81
N MET A 53 9.73 -1.49 19.11
CA MET A 53 8.29 -1.71 19.32
C MET A 53 7.94 -2.22 20.74
N ARG A 54 8.88 -2.90 21.40
CA ARG A 54 8.67 -3.37 22.79
C ARG A 54 8.57 -2.24 23.82
N LEU A 55 9.01 -1.04 23.46
CA LEU A 55 8.99 0.12 24.34
C LEU A 55 7.67 0.90 24.30
N GLN A 56 6.77 0.57 23.36
CA GLN A 56 5.51 1.27 23.13
C GLN A 56 4.40 0.26 22.83
N PHE A 57 3.14 0.66 22.99
CA PHE A 57 2.03 -0.08 22.39
C PHE A 57 2.15 0.02 20.87
N SER A 58 2.09 -1.11 20.18
CA SER A 58 2.41 -1.13 18.77
C SER A 58 1.28 -1.71 17.93
N ILE A 59 1.07 -1.07 16.77
CA ILE A 59 0.09 -1.45 15.76
C ILE A 59 0.88 -1.91 14.54
N GLY A 60 0.78 -3.19 14.19
CA GLY A 60 1.38 -3.75 12.98
C GLY A 60 0.34 -3.87 11.88
N VAL A 61 0.63 -3.29 10.71
CA VAL A 61 -0.27 -3.35 9.55
C VAL A 61 0.29 -4.32 8.51
N GLY A 62 -0.27 -5.52 8.48
CA GLY A 62 0.05 -6.59 7.54
C GLY A 62 -1.01 -6.78 6.46
N GLY A 63 -0.71 -7.64 5.52
CA GLY A 63 -1.54 -8.00 4.38
C GLY A 63 -0.78 -7.82 3.07
N THR A 64 -1.21 -8.48 2.02
CA THR A 64 -0.53 -8.42 0.72
C THR A 64 -0.59 -7.02 0.11
N HIS A 65 -1.76 -6.38 0.15
CA HIS A 65 -2.02 -5.05 -0.44
C HIS A 65 -2.59 -4.06 0.58
N GLY A 66 -2.36 -2.76 0.37
CA GLY A 66 -2.95 -1.68 1.17
C GLY A 66 -2.19 -1.34 2.45
N LYS A 67 -1.13 -2.06 2.82
CA LYS A 67 -0.34 -1.84 4.06
C LYS A 67 0.06 -0.38 4.26
N THR A 68 0.78 0.19 3.31
CA THR A 68 1.32 1.56 3.37
C THR A 68 0.24 2.62 3.58
N THR A 69 -0.87 2.49 2.84
CA THR A 69 -2.01 3.42 2.93
C THR A 69 -2.71 3.27 4.27
N THR A 70 -2.97 2.04 4.72
CA THR A 70 -3.61 1.78 6.01
C THR A 70 -2.74 2.25 7.17
N THR A 71 -1.44 1.98 7.16
CA THR A 71 -0.47 2.50 8.17
C THR A 71 -0.54 4.03 8.26
N SER A 72 -0.58 4.70 7.11
CA SER A 72 -0.66 6.17 7.06
C SER A 72 -2.00 6.70 7.57
N MET A 73 -3.11 6.02 7.27
CA MET A 73 -4.45 6.39 7.77
C MET A 73 -4.56 6.18 9.28
N VAL A 74 -4.04 5.06 9.81
CA VAL A 74 -3.98 4.83 11.26
C VAL A 74 -3.20 5.96 11.92
N ALA A 75 -2.02 6.28 11.42
CA ALA A 75 -1.20 7.36 11.96
C ALA A 75 -1.93 8.71 11.95
N ALA A 76 -2.62 9.04 10.86
CA ALA A 76 -3.39 10.28 10.74
C ALA A 76 -4.56 10.36 11.74
N LEU A 77 -5.27 9.25 11.98
CA LEU A 77 -6.35 9.22 12.97
C LEU A 77 -5.83 9.32 14.40
N LEU A 78 -4.70 8.69 14.72
CA LEU A 78 -4.07 8.82 16.03
C LEU A 78 -3.53 10.23 16.26
N ASP A 79 -2.94 10.86 15.26
CA ASP A 79 -2.52 12.28 15.33
C ASP A 79 -3.73 13.20 15.56
N ALA A 80 -4.82 13.00 14.83
CA ALA A 80 -6.07 13.75 15.02
C ALA A 80 -6.67 13.56 16.43
N GLY A 81 -6.51 12.37 17.00
CA GLY A 81 -6.83 12.04 18.39
C GLY A 81 -5.80 12.53 19.41
N SER A 82 -4.82 13.34 19.01
CA SER A 82 -3.75 13.89 19.89
C SER A 82 -2.90 12.81 20.58
N LEU A 83 -2.75 11.65 19.96
CA LEU A 83 -1.95 10.53 20.49
C LEU A 83 -0.49 10.55 20.01
N ASP A 84 -0.12 11.44 19.09
CA ASP A 84 1.23 11.67 18.54
C ASP A 84 2.09 10.39 18.39
N PRO A 85 1.69 9.44 17.51
CA PRO A 85 2.36 8.16 17.40
C PRO A 85 3.73 8.26 16.76
N THR A 86 4.64 7.36 17.13
CA THR A 86 5.82 7.02 16.32
C THR A 86 5.35 6.21 15.12
N VAL A 87 5.83 6.53 13.92
CA VAL A 87 5.38 5.89 12.67
C VAL A 87 6.57 5.39 11.86
N VAL A 88 6.50 4.13 11.39
CA VAL A 88 7.44 3.54 10.44
C VAL A 88 6.66 2.93 9.28
N ASN A 89 6.78 3.52 8.11
CA ASN A 89 6.01 3.19 6.92
C ASN A 89 6.90 2.80 5.74
N GLY A 90 6.40 2.02 4.79
CA GLY A 90 7.10 1.66 3.56
C GLY A 90 7.17 2.79 2.54
N GLY A 91 6.20 3.71 2.54
CA GLY A 91 6.12 4.86 1.65
C GLY A 91 6.20 6.20 2.37
N ILE A 92 6.48 7.26 1.61
CA ILE A 92 6.52 8.63 2.14
C ILE A 92 5.10 9.12 2.39
N ILE A 93 4.79 9.44 3.63
CA ILE A 93 3.51 10.04 4.05
C ILE A 93 3.57 11.53 3.70
N ASN A 94 2.62 12.01 2.91
CA ASN A 94 2.65 13.39 2.41
C ASN A 94 2.64 14.43 3.53
N ALA A 95 1.87 14.20 4.59
CA ALA A 95 1.78 15.09 5.74
C ALA A 95 3.11 15.24 6.50
N TYR A 96 3.95 14.20 6.50
CA TYR A 96 5.25 14.22 7.20
C TYR A 96 6.43 14.51 6.26
N GLY A 97 6.26 14.35 4.95
CA GLY A 97 7.37 14.46 3.98
C GLY A 97 8.43 13.36 4.08
N THR A 98 8.18 12.35 4.91
CA THR A 98 9.09 11.24 5.21
C THR A 98 8.30 9.94 5.41
N ASN A 99 9.00 8.82 5.45
CA ASN A 99 8.42 7.51 5.76
C ASN A 99 8.58 7.09 7.24
N ALA A 100 9.19 7.93 8.07
CA ALA A 100 9.30 7.68 9.50
C ALA A 100 9.14 8.99 10.29
N LYS A 101 8.34 8.94 11.34
CA LYS A 101 8.12 10.03 12.30
C LYS A 101 8.36 9.50 13.71
N VAL A 102 9.10 10.19 14.52
CA VAL A 102 9.18 9.93 15.96
C VAL A 102 8.14 10.80 16.65
N GLY A 103 7.19 10.18 17.32
CA GLY A 103 6.19 10.84 18.15
C GLY A 103 6.57 10.78 19.63
N GLU A 104 5.91 11.57 20.44
CA GLU A 104 6.07 11.61 21.91
C GLU A 104 5.04 10.74 22.64
N GLY A 105 4.07 10.16 21.90
CA GLY A 105 3.01 9.33 22.45
C GLY A 105 3.42 7.89 22.71
N ASP A 106 2.52 7.15 23.38
CA ASP A 106 2.74 5.76 23.78
C ASP A 106 2.54 4.75 22.65
N TRP A 107 2.10 5.17 21.46
CA TRP A 107 1.78 4.32 20.35
C TRP A 107 2.83 4.36 19.24
N MET A 108 3.09 3.19 18.65
CA MET A 108 3.91 3.04 17.47
C MET A 108 3.13 2.34 16.35
N VAL A 109 3.07 2.93 15.16
CA VAL A 109 2.39 2.36 13.98
C VAL A 109 3.44 1.92 12.98
N VAL A 110 3.41 0.65 12.61
CA VAL A 110 4.45 0.03 11.78
C VAL A 110 3.83 -0.72 10.61
N GLU A 111 4.32 -0.49 9.39
CA GLU A 111 4.04 -1.37 8.28
C GLU A 111 4.78 -2.70 8.45
N ALA A 112 4.02 -3.79 8.51
CA ALA A 112 4.52 -5.15 8.69
C ALA A 112 4.65 -5.83 7.33
N ASP A 113 5.88 -5.83 6.76
CA ASP A 113 6.18 -6.39 5.44
C ASP A 113 6.42 -7.90 5.54
N GLU A 114 5.56 -8.67 4.88
CA GLU A 114 5.62 -10.14 4.85
C GLU A 114 6.67 -10.71 3.90
N SER A 115 7.25 -9.90 3.02
CA SER A 115 8.03 -10.35 1.87
C SER A 115 9.20 -11.31 2.19
N ASP A 116 9.79 -11.18 3.37
CA ASP A 116 10.91 -12.03 3.86
C ASP A 116 10.60 -12.74 5.19
N GLY A 117 9.33 -12.77 5.59
CA GLY A 117 8.88 -13.39 6.84
C GLY A 117 9.34 -12.67 8.11
N SER A 118 10.06 -11.55 8.00
CA SER A 118 10.59 -10.82 9.16
C SER A 118 9.48 -10.15 10.00
N PHE A 119 8.30 -9.91 9.42
CA PHE A 119 7.15 -9.34 10.14
C PHE A 119 6.70 -10.19 11.32
N LEU A 120 6.92 -11.50 11.32
CA LEU A 120 6.65 -12.40 12.45
C LEU A 120 7.51 -12.10 13.69
N ARG A 121 8.56 -11.32 13.56
CA ARG A 121 9.38 -10.85 14.67
C ARG A 121 8.79 -9.62 15.36
N LEU A 122 7.88 -8.91 14.68
CA LEU A 122 7.24 -7.71 15.20
C LEU A 122 6.20 -8.11 16.27
N LYS A 123 6.42 -7.68 17.51
CA LYS A 123 5.53 -7.98 18.63
C LYS A 123 4.48 -6.87 18.77
N CYS A 124 3.38 -7.04 18.04
CA CYS A 124 2.33 -6.04 17.98
C CYS A 124 1.32 -6.19 19.11
N THR A 125 0.86 -5.08 19.70
CA THR A 125 -0.30 -5.05 20.59
C THR A 125 -1.59 -5.15 19.78
N VAL A 126 -1.61 -4.54 18.60
CA VAL A 126 -2.69 -4.60 17.61
C VAL A 126 -2.12 -5.04 16.28
N ALA A 127 -2.72 -6.04 15.64
CA ALA A 127 -2.36 -6.45 14.29
C ALA A 127 -3.53 -6.27 13.33
N ILE A 128 -3.25 -5.63 12.19
CA ILE A 128 -4.22 -5.46 11.10
C ILE A 128 -3.85 -6.44 9.99
N ILE A 129 -4.86 -7.12 9.41
CA ILE A 129 -4.72 -7.87 8.16
C ILE A 129 -5.71 -7.33 7.13
N THR A 130 -5.18 -6.76 6.06
CA THR A 130 -5.98 -6.18 4.99
C THR A 130 -6.52 -7.23 4.01
N ASN A 131 -5.66 -8.10 3.53
CA ASN A 131 -5.95 -9.19 2.58
C ASN A 131 -4.80 -10.20 2.58
N ILE A 132 -5.01 -11.38 2.00
CA ILE A 132 -4.00 -12.44 1.88
C ILE A 132 -4.09 -13.01 0.47
N ASP A 133 -3.15 -12.63 -0.40
CA ASP A 133 -3.03 -13.10 -1.77
C ASP A 133 -1.73 -13.91 -1.98
N PRO A 134 -1.63 -14.74 -3.01
CA PRO A 134 -0.46 -15.59 -3.26
C PRO A 134 0.72 -14.76 -3.80
N GLU A 135 1.38 -14.01 -2.91
CA GLU A 135 2.63 -13.31 -3.20
C GLU A 135 3.80 -13.90 -2.39
N HIS A 136 5.02 -13.58 -2.80
CA HIS A 136 6.28 -14.00 -2.14
C HIS A 136 6.43 -15.52 -2.00
N LEU A 137 5.90 -16.29 -2.96
CA LEU A 137 5.97 -17.76 -2.96
C LEU A 137 7.42 -18.27 -3.11
N ASP A 138 8.33 -17.46 -3.64
CA ASP A 138 9.77 -17.70 -3.66
C ASP A 138 10.37 -17.79 -2.25
N HIS A 139 9.80 -17.06 -1.29
CA HIS A 139 10.18 -17.13 0.13
C HIS A 139 9.42 -18.22 0.90
N TYR A 140 8.10 -18.28 0.74
CA TYR A 140 7.24 -19.17 1.53
C TYR A 140 7.12 -20.59 0.98
N GLY A 141 7.39 -20.80 -0.30
CA GLY A 141 7.25 -22.07 -1.01
C GLY A 141 5.85 -22.29 -1.57
N ASP A 142 4.81 -22.08 -0.78
CA ASP A 142 3.41 -22.22 -1.20
C ASP A 142 2.48 -21.23 -0.50
N PHE A 143 1.22 -21.16 -0.97
CA PHE A 143 0.22 -20.23 -0.45
C PHE A 143 -0.28 -20.61 0.95
N ASP A 144 -0.24 -21.89 1.32
CA ASP A 144 -0.65 -22.32 2.66
C ASP A 144 0.35 -21.84 3.72
N ALA A 145 1.64 -21.78 3.38
CA ALA A 145 2.66 -21.20 4.24
C ALA A 145 2.47 -19.67 4.44
N VAL A 146 2.05 -18.94 3.39
CA VAL A 146 1.69 -17.51 3.50
C VAL A 146 0.51 -17.34 4.46
N LYS A 147 -0.58 -18.10 4.27
CA LYS A 147 -1.76 -18.06 5.15
C LYS A 147 -1.41 -18.38 6.60
N LYS A 148 -0.56 -19.41 6.79
CA LYS A 148 -0.08 -19.77 8.14
C LYS A 148 0.70 -18.61 8.77
N ALA A 149 1.58 -17.96 8.05
CA ALA A 149 2.36 -16.82 8.57
C ALA A 149 1.45 -15.67 9.04
N PHE A 150 0.40 -15.36 8.31
CA PHE A 150 -0.60 -14.36 8.77
C PHE A 150 -1.39 -14.84 9.98
N GLY A 151 -1.67 -16.14 10.09
CA GLY A 151 -2.25 -16.75 11.30
C GLY A 151 -1.34 -16.58 12.51
N ASP A 152 -0.08 -16.97 12.37
CA ASP A 152 0.94 -16.83 13.42
C ASP A 152 1.09 -15.35 13.85
N PHE A 153 0.98 -14.40 12.92
CA PHE A 153 1.05 -12.95 13.20
C PHE A 153 -0.11 -12.46 14.10
N ILE A 154 -1.33 -12.93 13.86
CA ILE A 154 -2.49 -12.61 14.73
C ILE A 154 -2.38 -13.34 16.07
N GLU A 155 -1.98 -14.61 16.09
CA GLU A 155 -1.88 -15.37 17.32
C GLU A 155 -0.78 -14.87 18.27
N ASP A 156 0.19 -14.16 17.76
CA ASP A 156 1.30 -13.54 18.52
C ASP A 156 0.90 -12.28 19.31
N ILE A 157 -0.32 -11.76 19.09
CA ILE A 157 -0.87 -10.61 19.82
C ILE A 157 -1.01 -10.97 21.31
N PRO A 158 -0.66 -10.09 22.25
CA PRO A 158 -0.86 -10.34 23.68
C PRO A 158 -2.35 -10.43 24.02
N PHE A 159 -2.69 -11.08 25.13
CA PHE A 159 -4.07 -11.33 25.56
C PHE A 159 -4.91 -10.05 25.77
N TYR A 160 -4.26 -8.92 25.99
CA TYR A 160 -4.89 -7.59 26.14
C TYR A 160 -4.97 -6.80 24.84
N GLY A 161 -4.40 -7.32 23.76
CA GLY A 161 -4.46 -6.74 22.43
C GLY A 161 -5.64 -7.23 21.61
N PHE A 162 -5.68 -6.87 20.34
CA PHE A 162 -6.71 -7.30 19.40
C PHE A 162 -6.22 -7.33 17.95
N GLY A 163 -6.85 -8.19 17.14
CA GLY A 163 -6.66 -8.22 15.68
C GLY A 163 -7.75 -7.43 14.98
N VAL A 164 -7.40 -6.76 13.87
CA VAL A 164 -8.33 -6.05 12.98
C VAL A 164 -8.26 -6.69 11.60
N VAL A 165 -9.33 -7.33 11.16
CA VAL A 165 -9.29 -8.24 10.00
C VAL A 165 -10.38 -7.92 8.98
N CYS A 166 -10.00 -7.89 7.68
CA CYS A 166 -10.90 -7.56 6.58
C CYS A 166 -11.85 -8.71 6.26
N LEU A 167 -13.14 -8.52 6.50
CA LEU A 167 -14.16 -9.56 6.23
C LEU A 167 -14.59 -9.63 4.76
N ASP A 168 -14.12 -8.71 3.91
CA ASP A 168 -14.40 -8.74 2.47
C ASP A 168 -13.49 -9.72 1.71
N HIS A 169 -12.37 -10.14 2.33
CA HIS A 169 -11.38 -11.01 1.70
C HIS A 169 -11.60 -12.48 2.11
N PRO A 170 -11.80 -13.43 1.16
CA PRO A 170 -12.15 -14.82 1.49
C PRO A 170 -11.12 -15.54 2.38
N GLU A 171 -9.82 -15.35 2.14
CA GLU A 171 -8.79 -16.01 2.94
C GLU A 171 -8.69 -15.40 4.36
N VAL A 172 -8.95 -14.10 4.50
CA VAL A 172 -9.02 -13.44 5.81
C VAL A 172 -10.26 -13.89 6.58
N GLN A 173 -11.41 -14.10 5.91
CA GLN A 173 -12.60 -14.72 6.53
C GLN A 173 -12.30 -16.10 7.11
N LYS A 174 -11.61 -16.94 6.33
CA LYS A 174 -11.22 -18.28 6.77
C LYS A 174 -10.27 -18.21 7.96
N LEU A 175 -9.30 -17.30 7.92
CA LEU A 175 -8.37 -17.07 9.01
C LEU A 175 -9.12 -16.61 10.27
N ALA A 176 -10.00 -15.62 10.17
CA ALA A 176 -10.79 -15.11 11.28
C ALA A 176 -11.64 -16.18 11.96
N ALA A 177 -12.17 -17.14 11.17
CA ALA A 177 -12.93 -18.26 11.69
C ALA A 177 -12.09 -19.31 12.43
N GLN A 178 -10.77 -19.32 12.28
CA GLN A 178 -9.84 -20.24 12.91
C GLN A 178 -9.24 -19.68 14.21
N ILE A 179 -9.26 -18.36 14.38
CA ILE A 179 -8.73 -17.67 15.57
C ILE A 179 -9.82 -17.61 16.64
N ASP A 180 -9.67 -18.39 17.68
CA ASP A 180 -10.61 -18.49 18.82
C ASP A 180 -10.04 -17.96 20.15
N ASN A 181 -8.73 -17.74 20.22
CA ASN A 181 -7.99 -17.38 21.42
C ASN A 181 -7.52 -15.91 21.44
N ARG A 182 -7.94 -15.11 20.48
CA ARG A 182 -7.63 -13.67 20.37
C ARG A 182 -8.89 -12.87 20.06
N ARG A 183 -8.97 -11.69 20.62
CA ARG A 183 -10.05 -10.75 20.28
C ARG A 183 -9.86 -10.24 18.86
N LEU A 184 -10.89 -10.37 18.02
CA LEU A 184 -10.89 -9.86 16.67
C LEU A 184 -11.96 -8.77 16.52
N VAL A 185 -11.61 -7.72 15.78
CA VAL A 185 -12.52 -6.70 15.26
C VAL A 185 -12.57 -6.86 13.75
N THR A 186 -13.72 -7.23 13.21
CA THR A 186 -13.88 -7.40 11.77
C THR A 186 -14.31 -6.10 11.10
N TYR A 187 -13.77 -5.82 9.92
CA TYR A 187 -14.16 -4.64 9.15
C TYR A 187 -14.39 -4.99 7.68
N GLY A 188 -15.11 -4.14 6.97
CA GLY A 188 -15.33 -4.27 5.52
C GLY A 188 -16.65 -3.66 5.06
N LEU A 189 -17.02 -3.99 3.84
CA LEU A 189 -18.33 -3.70 3.24
C LEU A 189 -19.34 -4.81 3.54
N ASN A 190 -18.84 -5.97 3.94
CA ASN A 190 -19.63 -7.13 4.30
C ASN A 190 -20.62 -6.78 5.43
N PRO A 191 -21.93 -7.07 5.29
CA PRO A 191 -22.93 -6.78 6.32
C PRO A 191 -22.66 -7.42 7.69
N GLN A 192 -21.85 -8.47 7.73
CA GLN A 192 -21.45 -9.17 8.96
C GLN A 192 -20.24 -8.52 9.66
N ALA A 193 -19.58 -7.55 9.02
CA ALA A 193 -18.46 -6.86 9.61
C ALA A 193 -18.90 -5.98 10.78
N MET A 194 -18.12 -5.97 11.86
CA MET A 194 -18.38 -5.15 13.05
C MET A 194 -18.22 -3.66 12.75
N VAL A 195 -17.24 -3.29 11.94
CA VAL A 195 -17.00 -1.93 11.45
C VAL A 195 -17.22 -1.95 9.94
N ARG A 196 -18.35 -1.41 9.48
CA ARG A 196 -18.71 -1.47 8.06
C ARG A 196 -19.04 -0.11 7.50
N ALA A 197 -18.70 0.09 6.21
CA ALA A 197 -19.15 1.28 5.50
C ALA A 197 -20.60 1.13 5.05
N ASP A 198 -21.31 2.27 5.07
CA ASP A 198 -22.68 2.43 4.60
C ASP A 198 -22.76 3.72 3.75
N ASN A 199 -23.75 3.83 2.87
CA ASN A 199 -23.99 5.02 2.05
C ASN A 199 -22.75 5.50 1.24
N VAL A 200 -21.90 4.59 0.78
CA VAL A 200 -20.66 4.95 0.10
C VAL A 200 -20.94 5.61 -1.25
N ARG A 201 -20.35 6.79 -1.45
CA ARG A 201 -20.37 7.54 -2.71
C ARG A 201 -18.95 7.90 -3.11
N MET A 202 -18.66 7.79 -4.39
CA MET A 202 -17.39 8.22 -4.98
C MET A 202 -17.62 9.56 -5.64
N ASP A 203 -16.92 10.59 -5.18
CA ASP A 203 -16.98 11.94 -5.71
C ASP A 203 -15.66 12.31 -6.42
N PRO A 204 -15.59 13.36 -7.23
CA PRO A 204 -14.35 13.78 -7.90
C PRO A 204 -13.22 14.15 -6.92
N ASP A 205 -13.56 14.53 -5.69
CA ASP A 205 -12.63 14.92 -4.62
C ASP A 205 -12.36 13.80 -3.59
N GLY A 206 -12.91 12.58 -3.81
CA GLY A 206 -12.67 11.44 -2.93
C GLY A 206 -13.87 10.54 -2.72
N SER A 207 -13.96 9.96 -1.53
CA SER A 207 -15.02 9.06 -1.12
C SER A 207 -15.78 9.64 0.07
N ARG A 208 -17.13 9.57 0.05
CA ARG A 208 -18.00 9.92 1.19
C ARG A 208 -18.76 8.68 1.64
N PHE A 209 -18.85 8.47 2.93
CA PHE A 209 -19.51 7.29 3.48
C PHE A 209 -19.87 7.51 4.96
N ASP A 210 -20.74 6.64 5.45
CA ASP A 210 -21.03 6.49 6.87
C ASP A 210 -20.33 5.21 7.36
N VAL A 211 -20.07 5.13 8.66
CA VAL A 211 -19.57 3.91 9.30
C VAL A 211 -20.56 3.46 10.36
N VAL A 212 -20.91 2.18 10.31
CA VAL A 212 -21.73 1.49 11.30
C VAL A 212 -20.82 0.60 12.13
N ILE A 213 -20.90 0.74 13.45
CA ILE A 213 -20.06 0.00 14.40
C ILE A 213 -20.96 -0.83 15.29
N GLN A 214 -20.86 -2.15 15.16
CA GLN A 214 -21.62 -3.12 15.96
C GLN A 214 -20.76 -3.63 17.11
N GLY A 215 -21.33 -3.68 18.31
CA GLY A 215 -20.66 -4.26 19.47
C GLY A 215 -20.49 -5.78 19.38
N GLN A 216 -19.69 -6.35 20.26
CA GLN A 216 -19.53 -7.80 20.40
C GLN A 216 -20.37 -8.37 21.57
N GLY A 217 -20.70 -9.65 21.50
CA GLY A 217 -21.39 -10.37 22.56
C GLY A 217 -22.74 -9.72 22.92
N MET A 218 -22.97 -9.42 24.19
CA MET A 218 -24.22 -8.76 24.65
C MET A 218 -24.40 -7.35 24.06
N ALA A 219 -23.31 -6.63 23.78
CA ALA A 219 -23.36 -5.33 23.13
C ALA A 219 -23.82 -5.41 21.65
N ALA A 220 -23.73 -6.58 21.01
CA ALA A 220 -24.26 -6.79 19.66
C ALA A 220 -25.81 -6.74 19.59
N LEU A 221 -26.49 -6.85 20.73
CA LEU A 221 -27.97 -6.74 20.84
C LEU A 221 -28.44 -5.28 20.96
N GLY A 222 -27.52 -4.33 21.14
CA GLY A 222 -27.83 -2.91 21.21
C GLY A 222 -27.92 -2.25 19.82
N GLU A 223 -28.36 -1.00 19.81
CA GLU A 223 -28.29 -0.15 18.60
C GLU A 223 -26.84 0.05 18.17
N PRO A 224 -26.49 -0.15 16.89
CA PRO A 224 -25.15 0.10 16.41
C PRO A 224 -24.79 1.59 16.51
N ALA A 225 -23.56 1.90 16.90
CA ALA A 225 -23.04 3.25 16.80
C ALA A 225 -22.81 3.63 15.33
N ARG A 226 -22.99 4.91 15.00
CA ARG A 226 -22.78 5.42 13.64
C ARG A 226 -21.87 6.65 13.67
N ILE A 227 -20.95 6.70 12.69
CA ILE A 227 -20.19 7.91 12.37
C ILE A 227 -20.65 8.32 10.97
N GLU A 228 -21.38 9.41 10.89
CA GLU A 228 -21.97 9.87 9.63
C GLU A 228 -21.10 10.91 8.93
N ASN A 229 -21.28 11.04 7.59
CA ASN A 229 -20.69 12.08 6.76
C ASN A 229 -19.14 12.09 6.78
N LEU A 230 -18.52 10.93 6.77
CA LEU A 230 -17.07 10.84 6.62
C LEU A 230 -16.66 11.20 5.18
N HIS A 231 -15.59 11.95 5.07
CA HIS A 231 -14.93 12.28 3.80
C HIS A 231 -13.50 11.81 3.82
N LEU A 232 -13.14 11.00 2.83
CA LEU A 232 -11.77 10.58 2.57
C LEU A 232 -11.36 11.17 1.21
N PRO A 233 -10.34 12.05 1.11
CA PRO A 233 -9.90 12.67 -0.15
C PRO A 233 -9.11 11.69 -1.02
N MET A 234 -9.58 10.46 -1.12
CA MET A 234 -9.09 9.38 -1.98
C MET A 234 -10.27 8.60 -2.54
N ALA A 235 -10.26 8.39 -3.84
CA ALA A 235 -11.26 7.56 -4.51
C ALA A 235 -10.94 6.06 -4.39
N GLY A 236 -11.96 5.23 -4.56
CA GLY A 236 -11.84 3.78 -4.67
C GLY A 236 -12.26 3.03 -3.42
N TRP A 237 -12.99 1.93 -3.66
CA TRP A 237 -13.49 1.03 -2.60
C TRP A 237 -12.39 0.46 -1.72
N HIS A 238 -11.21 0.18 -2.29
CA HIS A 238 -10.06 -0.30 -1.54
C HIS A 238 -9.55 0.75 -0.53
N ASN A 239 -9.64 2.05 -0.84
CA ASN A 239 -9.27 3.11 0.09
C ASN A 239 -10.32 3.29 1.20
N VAL A 240 -11.61 3.11 0.89
CA VAL A 240 -12.66 3.03 1.92
C VAL A 240 -12.40 1.86 2.86
N SER A 241 -12.05 0.68 2.34
CA SER A 241 -11.71 -0.49 3.15
C SER A 241 -10.48 -0.23 4.04
N ASN A 242 -9.42 0.40 3.51
CA ASN A 242 -8.25 0.81 4.29
C ASN A 242 -8.63 1.80 5.42
N ALA A 243 -9.54 2.74 5.13
CA ALA A 243 -10.05 3.68 6.14
C ALA A 243 -10.85 2.97 7.24
N LEU A 244 -11.65 1.95 6.90
CA LEU A 244 -12.39 1.17 7.91
C LEU A 244 -11.44 0.45 8.86
N ALA A 245 -10.32 -0.09 8.40
CA ALA A 245 -9.30 -0.67 9.27
C ALA A 245 -8.74 0.37 10.25
N ALA A 246 -8.41 1.56 9.75
CA ALA A 246 -7.90 2.65 10.57
C ALA A 246 -8.94 3.15 11.59
N ILE A 247 -10.22 3.27 11.19
CA ILE A 247 -11.32 3.64 12.07
C ILE A 247 -11.54 2.58 13.15
N ALA A 248 -11.48 1.30 12.80
CA ALA A 248 -11.60 0.20 13.76
C ALA A 248 -10.55 0.32 14.87
N VAL A 249 -9.28 0.54 14.50
CA VAL A 249 -8.20 0.76 15.48
C VAL A 249 -8.42 2.03 16.29
N ALA A 250 -8.71 3.16 15.66
CA ALA A 250 -8.88 4.44 16.32
C ALA A 250 -9.99 4.39 17.39
N ARG A 251 -11.13 3.78 17.04
CA ARG A 251 -12.26 3.59 17.98
C ARG A 251 -11.91 2.71 19.16
N GLU A 252 -11.23 1.59 18.94
CA GLU A 252 -10.81 0.66 19.98
C GLU A 252 -9.79 1.29 20.95
N ILE A 253 -8.99 2.23 20.47
CA ILE A 253 -8.01 2.98 21.28
C ILE A 253 -8.65 4.17 22.00
N GLY A 254 -9.89 4.56 21.61
CA GLY A 254 -10.64 5.63 22.26
C GLY A 254 -10.54 7.01 21.58
N VAL A 255 -10.14 7.06 20.31
CA VAL A 255 -10.25 8.28 19.50
C VAL A 255 -11.72 8.60 19.26
N ASP A 256 -12.13 9.84 19.50
CA ASP A 256 -13.52 10.26 19.33
C ASP A 256 -13.92 10.43 17.85
N ASP A 257 -15.22 10.48 17.60
CA ASP A 257 -15.78 10.49 16.25
C ASP A 257 -15.44 11.78 15.47
N ASP A 258 -15.29 12.91 16.15
CA ASP A 258 -14.94 14.18 15.52
C ASP A 258 -13.48 14.22 15.12
N ALA A 259 -12.58 13.66 15.93
CA ALA A 259 -11.18 13.46 15.60
C ALA A 259 -11.03 12.49 14.41
N ILE A 260 -11.78 11.38 14.37
CA ILE A 260 -11.81 10.46 13.23
C ILE A 260 -12.25 11.20 11.96
N ARG A 261 -13.33 11.97 12.03
CA ARG A 261 -13.84 12.76 10.90
C ARG A 261 -12.82 13.76 10.39
N THR A 262 -12.20 14.48 11.31
CA THR A 262 -11.16 15.48 11.00
C THR A 262 -9.91 14.83 10.39
N GLY A 263 -9.44 13.73 10.99
CA GLY A 263 -8.26 13.00 10.54
C GLY A 263 -8.41 12.42 9.14
N LEU A 264 -9.59 11.85 8.80
CA LEU A 264 -9.88 11.36 7.47
C LEU A 264 -9.99 12.50 6.45
N ALA A 265 -10.73 13.56 6.76
CA ALA A 265 -10.91 14.70 5.85
C ALA A 265 -9.58 15.43 5.57
N GLY A 266 -8.67 15.45 6.54
CA GLY A 266 -7.33 16.02 6.42
C GLY A 266 -6.27 15.07 5.86
N PHE A 267 -6.63 13.84 5.50
CA PHE A 267 -5.66 12.85 5.05
C PHE A 267 -5.00 13.24 3.73
N GLY A 268 -3.73 13.60 3.76
CA GLY A 268 -2.97 14.07 2.61
C GLY A 268 -2.48 12.99 1.65
N GLY A 269 -2.81 11.72 1.90
CA GLY A 269 -2.38 10.59 1.08
C GLY A 269 -0.91 10.20 1.28
N VAL A 270 -0.48 9.23 0.49
CA VAL A 270 0.90 8.71 0.43
C VAL A 270 1.42 8.90 -0.98
N LYS A 271 2.69 9.26 -1.12
CA LYS A 271 3.32 9.35 -2.45
C LYS A 271 3.18 8.05 -3.21
N ARG A 272 2.89 8.18 -4.50
CA ARG A 272 2.70 7.02 -5.40
C ARG A 272 1.48 6.15 -5.02
N ARG A 273 0.44 6.71 -4.41
CA ARG A 273 -0.84 6.05 -4.16
C ARG A 273 -1.96 6.94 -4.67
N PHE A 274 -2.35 6.74 -5.93
CA PHE A 274 -3.31 7.56 -6.67
C PHE A 274 -2.99 9.07 -6.60
N THR A 275 -1.70 9.41 -6.73
CA THR A 275 -1.19 10.77 -6.54
C THR A 275 -1.36 11.57 -7.83
N THR A 276 -2.13 12.66 -7.79
CA THR A 276 -2.17 13.63 -8.90
C THR A 276 -0.82 14.35 -8.98
N THR A 277 -0.09 14.19 -10.08
CA THR A 277 1.19 14.85 -10.33
C THR A 277 1.02 16.19 -11.04
N GLY A 278 -0.08 16.37 -11.76
CA GLY A 278 -0.44 17.61 -12.41
C GLY A 278 -1.63 17.48 -13.38
N VAL A 279 -2.02 18.61 -13.94
CA VAL A 279 -3.04 18.70 -14.98
C VAL A 279 -2.46 19.53 -16.12
N ALA A 280 -2.52 19.03 -17.36
CA ALA A 280 -2.08 19.73 -18.56
C ALA A 280 -3.15 19.62 -19.65
N HIS A 281 -3.55 20.72 -20.26
CA HIS A 281 -4.60 20.76 -21.28
C HIS A 281 -5.92 20.07 -20.88
N GLY A 282 -6.26 20.09 -19.58
CA GLY A 282 -7.44 19.41 -19.03
C GLY A 282 -7.26 17.89 -18.85
N VAL A 283 -6.08 17.34 -19.12
CA VAL A 283 -5.71 15.94 -18.85
C VAL A 283 -5.06 15.84 -17.47
N ARG A 284 -5.62 15.01 -16.58
CA ARG A 284 -5.05 14.79 -15.25
C ARG A 284 -4.09 13.59 -15.27
N VAL A 285 -2.92 13.78 -14.69
CA VAL A 285 -1.89 12.72 -14.60
C VAL A 285 -1.82 12.19 -13.17
N ILE A 286 -1.88 10.87 -13.04
CA ILE A 286 -1.85 10.13 -11.77
C ILE A 286 -0.60 9.24 -11.73
N ASP A 287 0.12 9.25 -10.62
CA ASP A 287 1.19 8.31 -10.27
C ASP A 287 0.70 7.29 -9.26
N ASP A 288 0.83 6.00 -9.57
CA ASP A 288 0.50 4.92 -8.65
C ASP A 288 1.57 3.82 -8.64
N TYR A 289 1.86 3.32 -7.45
CA TYR A 289 2.84 2.25 -7.22
C TYR A 289 2.33 0.86 -7.63
N GLY A 290 1.05 0.74 -7.96
CA GLY A 290 0.41 -0.53 -8.34
C GLY A 290 1.22 -1.27 -9.40
N HIS A 291 1.72 -2.44 -9.05
CA HIS A 291 2.60 -3.25 -9.87
C HIS A 291 2.23 -4.74 -9.85
N HIS A 292 1.23 -5.12 -9.06
CA HIS A 292 0.56 -6.40 -9.07
C HIS A 292 -0.78 -6.28 -9.80
N PRO A 293 -1.25 -7.29 -10.58
CA PRO A 293 -2.51 -7.23 -11.32
C PRO A 293 -3.72 -6.82 -10.49
N VAL A 294 -3.84 -7.33 -9.26
CA VAL A 294 -4.92 -6.97 -8.31
C VAL A 294 -4.89 -5.48 -7.96
N GLU A 295 -3.70 -4.93 -7.69
CA GLU A 295 -3.53 -3.50 -7.42
C GLU A 295 -3.89 -2.65 -8.64
N ILE A 296 -3.38 -3.03 -9.82
CA ILE A 296 -3.66 -2.35 -11.09
C ILE A 296 -5.16 -2.29 -11.34
N ALA A 297 -5.85 -3.42 -11.23
CA ALA A 297 -7.30 -3.48 -11.41
C ALA A 297 -8.04 -2.57 -10.42
N ALA A 298 -7.65 -2.56 -9.15
CA ALA A 298 -8.25 -1.71 -8.13
C ALA A 298 -8.04 -0.21 -8.40
N VAL A 299 -6.84 0.18 -8.82
CA VAL A 299 -6.49 1.56 -9.19
C VAL A 299 -7.25 2.01 -10.44
N LEU A 300 -7.31 1.18 -11.48
CA LEU A 300 -8.04 1.50 -12.72
C LEU A 300 -9.55 1.59 -12.47
N LYS A 301 -10.10 0.74 -11.62
CA LYS A 301 -11.50 0.82 -11.20
C LYS A 301 -11.79 2.13 -10.46
N ALA A 302 -10.89 2.58 -9.57
CA ALA A 302 -11.00 3.88 -8.91
C ALA A 302 -10.90 5.03 -9.94
N ALA A 303 -9.97 4.96 -10.89
CA ALA A 303 -9.83 5.93 -11.97
C ALA A 303 -11.12 6.01 -12.82
N ARG A 304 -11.70 4.88 -13.16
CA ARG A 304 -12.99 4.78 -13.88
C ARG A 304 -14.12 5.48 -13.12
N GLN A 305 -14.20 5.26 -11.80
CA GLN A 305 -15.21 5.90 -10.96
C GLN A 305 -15.06 7.42 -10.94
N VAL A 306 -13.83 7.92 -10.82
CA VAL A 306 -13.54 9.37 -10.85
C VAL A 306 -14.01 10.00 -12.17
N VAL A 307 -13.76 9.34 -13.29
CA VAL A 307 -14.16 9.85 -14.63
C VAL A 307 -15.67 9.81 -14.81
N GLN A 308 -16.35 8.74 -14.36
CA GLN A 308 -17.79 8.58 -14.52
C GLN A 308 -18.62 9.53 -13.68
N ASN A 309 -18.18 9.86 -12.46
CA ASN A 309 -18.93 10.67 -11.51
C ASN A 309 -18.77 12.20 -11.72
N ALA A 310 -17.85 12.62 -12.59
CA ALA A 310 -17.56 14.03 -12.84
C ALA A 310 -18.47 14.68 -13.92
N ASP A 311 -19.62 14.10 -14.26
CA ASP A 311 -20.40 14.43 -15.47
C ASP A 311 -19.52 14.45 -16.74
N ASN A 312 -18.43 13.72 -16.68
CA ASN A 312 -17.34 13.79 -17.63
C ASN A 312 -17.35 12.52 -18.50
N THR A 313 -17.31 12.72 -19.80
CA THR A 313 -17.13 11.64 -20.78
C THR A 313 -15.66 11.27 -20.97
N GLY A 314 -14.79 11.64 -20.01
CA GLY A 314 -13.36 11.36 -20.05
C GLY A 314 -13.05 9.87 -20.04
N ARG A 315 -11.85 9.53 -20.51
CA ARG A 315 -11.34 8.16 -20.62
C ARG A 315 -10.25 7.92 -19.59
N VAL A 316 -10.00 6.65 -19.29
CA VAL A 316 -8.85 6.18 -18.48
C VAL A 316 -7.79 5.63 -19.43
N ILE A 317 -6.63 6.26 -19.48
CA ILE A 317 -5.46 5.84 -20.24
C ILE A 317 -4.45 5.28 -19.24
N ALA A 318 -4.19 3.99 -19.29
CA ALA A 318 -3.22 3.32 -18.42
C ALA A 318 -1.84 3.27 -19.10
N VAL A 319 -0.81 3.68 -18.40
CA VAL A 319 0.60 3.48 -18.79
C VAL A 319 1.23 2.56 -17.76
N VAL A 320 1.52 1.32 -18.13
CA VAL A 320 2.03 0.31 -17.18
C VAL A 320 3.49 -0.02 -17.46
N GLN A 321 4.29 -0.03 -16.38
CA GLN A 321 5.65 -0.56 -16.41
C GLN A 321 5.69 -1.83 -15.55
N PRO A 322 5.67 -3.03 -16.15
CA PRO A 322 5.80 -4.27 -15.39
C PRO A 322 7.10 -4.27 -14.59
N HIS A 323 7.05 -4.78 -13.38
CA HIS A 323 8.19 -4.78 -12.46
C HIS A 323 8.63 -6.20 -12.16
N ARG A 324 9.88 -6.56 -12.52
CA ARG A 324 10.52 -7.89 -12.52
C ARG A 324 9.98 -8.82 -13.62
N TYR A 325 10.91 -9.48 -14.28
CA TYR A 325 10.60 -10.50 -15.30
C TYR A 325 9.92 -11.72 -14.69
N THR A 326 10.37 -12.15 -13.51
CA THR A 326 9.78 -13.29 -12.81
C THR A 326 8.31 -13.06 -12.49
N ARG A 327 7.95 -11.88 -11.95
CA ARG A 327 6.55 -11.55 -11.66
C ARG A 327 5.69 -11.53 -12.94
N LEU A 328 6.17 -10.89 -14.01
CA LEU A 328 5.43 -10.85 -15.27
C LEU A 328 5.22 -12.25 -15.84
N ARG A 329 6.24 -13.14 -15.78
CA ARG A 329 6.12 -14.54 -16.20
C ARG A 329 5.06 -15.29 -15.41
N ASP A 330 5.16 -15.20 -14.08
CA ASP A 330 4.35 -16.01 -13.17
C ASP A 330 2.88 -15.56 -13.11
N LEU A 331 2.61 -14.28 -13.41
CA LEU A 331 1.28 -13.66 -13.39
C LEU A 331 0.83 -13.17 -14.77
N MET A 332 1.36 -13.72 -15.86
CA MET A 332 1.08 -13.24 -17.23
C MET A 332 -0.42 -13.24 -17.55
N GLU A 333 -1.15 -14.25 -17.10
CA GLU A 333 -2.60 -14.36 -17.32
C GLU A 333 -3.36 -13.27 -16.55
N ASP A 334 -3.01 -13.07 -15.28
CA ASP A 334 -3.61 -12.05 -14.43
C ASP A 334 -3.32 -10.63 -14.96
N PHE A 335 -2.08 -10.37 -15.40
CA PHE A 335 -1.73 -9.12 -16.08
C PHE A 335 -2.53 -8.93 -17.37
N SER A 336 -2.79 -9.99 -18.11
CA SER A 336 -3.54 -9.90 -19.36
C SER A 336 -5.01 -9.52 -19.16
N THR A 337 -5.56 -9.66 -17.96
CA THR A 337 -6.98 -9.43 -17.64
C THR A 337 -7.23 -8.19 -16.77
N CYS A 338 -6.22 -7.60 -16.15
CA CYS A 338 -6.40 -6.57 -15.13
C CYS A 338 -6.73 -5.15 -15.65
N PHE A 339 -6.74 -4.94 -16.99
CA PHE A 339 -6.90 -3.61 -17.59
C PHE A 339 -8.33 -3.28 -18.07
N SER A 340 -9.33 -4.06 -17.68
CA SER A 340 -10.72 -3.92 -18.19
C SER A 340 -11.34 -2.54 -17.93
N ASP A 341 -10.90 -1.81 -16.90
CA ASP A 341 -11.37 -0.47 -16.55
C ASP A 341 -10.60 0.66 -17.26
N ALA A 342 -9.58 0.35 -18.07
CA ALA A 342 -8.90 1.31 -18.94
C ALA A 342 -9.52 1.33 -20.33
N ASP A 343 -9.59 2.53 -20.98
CA ASP A 343 -9.99 2.67 -22.38
C ASP A 343 -8.81 2.45 -23.32
N SER A 344 -7.60 2.74 -22.87
CA SER A 344 -6.36 2.53 -23.59
C SER A 344 -5.26 2.09 -22.64
N VAL A 345 -4.36 1.21 -23.13
CA VAL A 345 -3.24 0.67 -22.36
C VAL A 345 -1.95 0.81 -23.15
N LEU A 346 -0.97 1.49 -22.56
CA LEU A 346 0.39 1.61 -23.06
C LEU A 346 1.32 0.80 -22.18
N VAL A 347 1.96 -0.21 -22.76
CA VAL A 347 2.86 -1.13 -22.02
C VAL A 347 4.31 -0.74 -22.26
N ALA A 348 5.00 -0.32 -21.20
CA ALA A 348 6.41 0.01 -21.22
C ALA A 348 7.31 -1.24 -21.05
N ASP A 349 8.62 -1.05 -21.25
CA ASP A 349 9.58 -2.11 -20.97
C ASP A 349 9.55 -2.55 -19.51
N VAL A 350 9.82 -3.84 -19.28
CA VAL A 350 9.90 -4.40 -17.92
C VAL A 350 11.02 -3.73 -17.15
N TYR A 351 10.72 -3.19 -15.97
CA TYR A 351 11.74 -2.72 -15.04
C TYR A 351 12.39 -3.94 -14.36
N PRO A 352 13.70 -4.18 -14.58
CA PRO A 352 14.31 -5.46 -14.21
C PRO A 352 14.50 -5.64 -12.70
N ALA A 353 14.65 -4.56 -11.93
CA ALA A 353 14.94 -4.60 -10.48
C ALA A 353 16.09 -5.55 -10.10
N GLY A 354 17.12 -5.62 -10.96
CA GLY A 354 18.29 -6.47 -10.76
C GLY A 354 18.18 -7.89 -11.34
N GLU A 355 17.04 -8.26 -11.93
CA GLU A 355 16.87 -9.54 -12.63
C GLU A 355 17.45 -9.50 -14.05
N GLN A 356 17.79 -10.67 -14.60
CA GLN A 356 18.13 -10.81 -16.00
C GLN A 356 16.86 -10.97 -16.84
N PRO A 357 16.85 -10.50 -18.10
CA PRO A 357 15.73 -10.72 -19.01
C PRO A 357 15.43 -12.21 -19.18
N ILE A 358 14.12 -12.53 -19.28
CA ILE A 358 13.61 -13.87 -19.55
C ILE A 358 13.06 -13.88 -20.97
N GLU A 359 13.48 -14.84 -21.80
CA GLU A 359 13.01 -14.98 -23.18
C GLU A 359 11.49 -15.16 -23.24
N GLY A 360 10.82 -14.40 -24.09
CA GLY A 360 9.37 -14.41 -24.24
C GLY A 360 8.59 -13.70 -23.14
N VAL A 361 9.28 -13.01 -22.21
CA VAL A 361 8.67 -12.25 -21.11
C VAL A 361 9.02 -10.77 -21.26
N ASP A 362 8.23 -10.06 -22.06
CA ASP A 362 8.46 -8.66 -22.38
C ASP A 362 7.14 -7.88 -22.59
N LYS A 363 7.25 -6.60 -22.93
CA LYS A 363 6.09 -5.75 -23.22
C LYS A 363 5.24 -6.26 -24.38
N HIS A 364 5.84 -6.90 -25.39
CA HIS A 364 5.11 -7.40 -26.55
C HIS A 364 4.30 -8.64 -26.20
N ALA A 365 4.86 -9.53 -25.40
CA ALA A 365 4.13 -10.70 -24.88
C ALA A 365 2.92 -10.26 -24.05
N LEU A 366 3.06 -9.24 -23.19
CA LEU A 366 1.95 -8.69 -22.42
C LEU A 366 0.90 -8.04 -23.32
N VAL A 367 1.30 -7.22 -24.31
CA VAL A 367 0.37 -6.62 -25.29
C VAL A 367 -0.45 -7.68 -26.01
N GLU A 368 0.18 -8.76 -26.46
CA GLU A 368 -0.51 -9.89 -27.10
C GLU A 368 -1.45 -10.62 -26.12
N GLY A 369 -1.03 -10.79 -24.86
CA GLY A 369 -1.88 -11.34 -23.80
C GLY A 369 -3.14 -10.51 -23.62
N VAL A 370 -3.01 -9.20 -23.40
CA VAL A 370 -4.12 -8.26 -23.19
C VAL A 370 -5.07 -8.24 -24.40
N ARG A 371 -4.53 -8.29 -25.63
CA ARG A 371 -5.34 -8.40 -26.87
C ARG A 371 -6.15 -9.69 -26.93
N ARG A 372 -5.57 -10.82 -26.56
CA ARG A 372 -6.26 -12.14 -26.56
C ARG A 372 -7.46 -12.14 -25.62
N TYR A 373 -7.40 -11.38 -24.53
CA TYR A 373 -8.53 -11.19 -23.60
C TYR A 373 -9.50 -10.09 -24.04
N GLY A 374 -9.36 -9.56 -25.28
CA GLY A 374 -10.35 -8.71 -25.94
C GLY A 374 -10.18 -7.21 -25.70
N HIS A 375 -9.11 -6.76 -25.11
CA HIS A 375 -8.85 -5.30 -24.97
C HIS A 375 -8.55 -4.70 -26.35
N ARG A 376 -9.34 -3.69 -26.76
CA ARG A 376 -9.29 -3.15 -28.14
C ARG A 376 -8.14 -2.20 -28.37
N HIS A 377 -7.73 -1.45 -27.35
CA HIS A 377 -6.75 -0.37 -27.45
C HIS A 377 -5.58 -0.66 -26.52
N VAL A 378 -4.64 -1.48 -26.96
CA VAL A 378 -3.40 -1.78 -26.25
C VAL A 378 -2.22 -1.70 -27.20
N ALA A 379 -1.15 -1.04 -26.79
CA ALA A 379 0.07 -0.88 -27.57
C ALA A 379 1.32 -0.94 -26.71
N ALA A 380 2.43 -1.41 -27.30
CA ALA A 380 3.74 -1.29 -26.68
C ALA A 380 4.23 0.15 -26.78
N LEU A 381 4.63 0.75 -25.67
CA LEU A 381 5.31 2.04 -25.66
C LEU A 381 6.77 1.83 -26.11
N GLU A 382 7.21 2.60 -27.10
CA GLU A 382 8.55 2.45 -27.62
C GLU A 382 9.61 2.70 -26.53
N ASN A 383 9.53 3.85 -25.88
CA ASN A 383 10.35 4.25 -24.74
C ASN A 383 9.69 5.43 -23.99
N ALA A 384 10.26 5.83 -22.84
CA ALA A 384 9.76 6.93 -22.05
C ALA A 384 9.74 8.29 -22.77
N ALA A 385 10.69 8.54 -23.68
CA ALA A 385 10.84 9.83 -24.34
C ALA A 385 9.69 10.14 -25.32
N VAL A 386 9.03 9.12 -25.88
CA VAL A 386 7.89 9.31 -26.80
C VAL A 386 6.56 9.46 -26.06
N LEU A 387 6.50 9.12 -24.77
CA LEU A 387 5.26 9.15 -23.98
C LEU A 387 4.51 10.50 -24.06
N PRO A 388 5.15 11.67 -23.91
CA PRO A 388 4.43 12.94 -23.95
C PRO A 388 3.72 13.16 -25.29
N ARG A 389 4.36 12.77 -26.40
CA ARG A 389 3.76 12.90 -27.75
C ARG A 389 2.60 11.93 -27.92
N VAL A 390 2.75 10.68 -27.51
CA VAL A 390 1.68 9.68 -27.58
C VAL A 390 0.46 10.15 -26.78
N ILE A 391 0.66 10.65 -25.55
CA ILE A 391 -0.44 11.16 -24.72
C ILE A 391 -1.06 12.41 -25.35
N LYS A 392 -0.28 13.34 -25.90
CA LYS A 392 -0.81 14.52 -26.60
C LYS A 392 -1.70 14.15 -27.78
N ASP A 393 -1.28 13.16 -28.57
CA ASP A 393 -2.02 12.73 -29.78
C ASP A 393 -3.30 11.94 -29.40
N GLU A 394 -3.34 11.27 -28.25
CA GLU A 394 -4.43 10.39 -27.84
C GLU A 394 -5.40 11.03 -26.85
N ALA A 395 -4.90 11.75 -25.83
CA ALA A 395 -5.70 12.23 -24.72
C ALA A 395 -6.50 13.50 -25.07
N LYS A 396 -7.65 13.65 -24.42
CA LYS A 396 -8.57 14.80 -24.55
C LYS A 396 -8.80 15.45 -23.18
N PRO A 397 -9.22 16.73 -23.16
CA PRO A 397 -9.65 17.34 -21.91
C PRO A 397 -10.69 16.49 -21.18
N GLY A 398 -10.47 16.24 -19.90
CA GLY A 398 -11.27 15.34 -19.07
C GLY A 398 -10.73 13.93 -18.94
N ASP A 399 -9.77 13.50 -19.75
CA ASP A 399 -9.14 12.18 -19.63
C ASP A 399 -8.22 12.11 -18.40
N LEU A 400 -8.08 10.89 -17.87
CA LEU A 400 -7.20 10.55 -16.78
C LEU A 400 -6.09 9.64 -17.29
N VAL A 401 -4.84 10.06 -17.15
CA VAL A 401 -3.66 9.26 -17.49
C VAL A 401 -3.08 8.69 -16.20
N VAL A 402 -3.10 7.36 -16.06
CA VAL A 402 -2.63 6.67 -14.85
C VAL A 402 -1.34 5.94 -15.16
N LEU A 403 -0.24 6.35 -14.55
CA LEU A 403 1.05 5.69 -14.65
C LEU A 403 1.20 4.70 -13.50
N LEU A 404 1.43 3.42 -13.83
CA LEU A 404 1.37 2.27 -12.93
C LEU A 404 2.70 1.52 -12.91
N GLY A 405 3.29 1.35 -11.73
CA GLY A 405 4.49 0.55 -11.56
C GLY A 405 5.38 0.93 -10.40
N ALA A 406 6.20 -0.02 -9.93
CA ALA A 406 7.15 0.16 -8.83
C ALA A 406 8.51 0.71 -9.27
N GLY A 407 8.77 0.78 -10.59
CA GLY A 407 10.03 1.24 -11.18
C GLY A 407 10.18 2.76 -11.27
N ASP A 408 10.93 3.19 -12.30
CA ASP A 408 11.22 4.60 -12.57
C ASP A 408 10.09 5.36 -13.27
N ILE A 409 8.99 4.68 -13.61
CA ILE A 409 7.80 5.27 -14.21
C ILE A 409 7.23 6.45 -13.40
N THR A 410 7.46 6.48 -12.10
CA THR A 410 7.09 7.62 -11.24
C THR A 410 7.77 8.92 -11.71
N SER A 411 9.02 8.85 -12.17
CA SER A 411 9.73 10.03 -12.70
C SER A 411 9.06 10.56 -13.98
N TRP A 412 8.48 9.64 -14.78
CA TRP A 412 7.73 10.00 -15.98
C TRP A 412 6.41 10.69 -15.62
N ALA A 413 5.71 10.17 -14.60
CA ALA A 413 4.48 10.74 -14.10
C ALA A 413 4.65 12.19 -13.62
N TYR A 414 5.75 12.48 -12.92
CA TYR A 414 6.04 13.83 -12.45
C TYR A 414 6.50 14.79 -13.57
N ALA A 415 7.19 14.27 -14.59
CA ALA A 415 7.65 15.07 -15.71
C ALA A 415 6.56 15.36 -16.77
N LEU A 416 5.61 14.42 -16.92
CA LEU A 416 4.62 14.42 -18.02
C LEU A 416 3.77 15.70 -18.09
N PRO A 417 3.22 16.27 -17.01
CA PRO A 417 2.41 17.49 -17.13
C PRO A 417 3.18 18.66 -17.77
N ALA A 418 4.40 18.92 -17.32
CA ALA A 418 5.24 19.99 -17.88
C ALA A 418 5.65 19.72 -19.34
N GLN A 419 5.90 18.44 -19.67
CA GLN A 419 6.22 18.03 -21.03
C GLN A 419 5.03 18.20 -21.99
N LEU A 420 3.81 17.92 -21.55
CA LEU A 420 2.59 18.14 -22.32
C LEU A 420 2.37 19.62 -22.57
N GLU A 421 2.54 20.48 -21.58
CA GLU A 421 2.44 21.94 -21.74
C GLU A 421 3.47 22.48 -22.74
N ALA A 422 4.68 21.90 -22.76
CA ALA A 422 5.75 22.32 -23.70
C ALA A 422 5.51 21.88 -25.14
N LEU A 423 4.61 20.94 -25.39
CA LEU A 423 4.24 20.46 -26.73
C LEU A 423 3.09 21.25 -27.35
N ALA A 424 2.63 22.32 -26.73
CA ALA A 424 1.49 23.14 -27.17
C ALA A 424 1.59 23.69 -28.59
#